data_1bd367ef5435162fbed29530a23955f9
#
_entry.id   1bd367ef5435162fbed29530a23955f9
#
_cell.length_a   1.000
_cell.length_b   1.000
_cell.length_c   1.000
_cell.angle_alpha   90.00
_cell.angle_beta   90.00
_cell.angle_gamma   90.00
#
_symmetry.space_group_name_H-M   'P 1'
#
loop_
_entity.id
_entity.type
_entity.pdbx_description
1 polymer ?
#
loop_
_entity_poly.entity_id
_entity_poly.type
_entity_poly.pdbx_seq_one_letter_code
_entity_poly.pdbx_strand_id
1 'polypeptide(L)'
;DQIEETEDAWKIGCMVSLRDLELHEGLNELSCNMIRESVRSIVGVQFRNLATIGGSIFGRFGFSDVLTCFLALDTEVELYKGGIISLEEFAKMERDNDILVRVIVKKTPGKGSYQSHRNTKTDFPVLAVAADRYGDELKVAVGARPMKAVCIHVPAEQLDACTDLKKFAKELAAQVPMGSNMRGSAAYRTHLAEALIRRALERITNGGEKNAD
;
A
#
# COMPACT_ATOMS: atom_id res chain seq x y z
N ASP A 1 15.52 6.91 -12.58
CA ASP A 1 15.89 7.16 -11.18
C ASP A 1 15.56 8.59 -10.71
N GLN A 2 14.54 9.22 -11.27
CA GLN A 2 14.07 10.56 -10.89
C GLN A 2 12.63 10.50 -10.41
N ILE A 3 12.28 11.43 -9.51
CA ILE A 3 10.92 11.72 -9.09
C ILE A 3 10.56 13.08 -9.69
N GLU A 4 9.64 13.08 -10.62
CA GLU A 4 9.19 14.27 -11.34
C GLU A 4 7.81 14.69 -10.83
N GLU A 5 7.67 15.94 -10.50
CA GLU A 5 6.39 16.53 -10.15
C GLU A 5 5.74 17.14 -11.39
N THR A 6 4.49 16.77 -11.64
CA THR A 6 3.63 17.42 -12.63
C THR A 6 2.46 18.11 -11.93
N GLU A 7 1.61 18.80 -12.64
CA GLU A 7 0.43 19.47 -12.09
C GLU A 7 -0.52 18.47 -11.41
N ASP A 8 -0.68 17.28 -12.00
CA ASP A 8 -1.70 16.28 -11.65
C ASP A 8 -1.13 15.01 -11.01
N ALA A 9 0.21 14.80 -11.05
CA ALA A 9 0.81 13.56 -10.57
C ALA A 9 2.27 13.70 -10.15
N TRP A 10 2.74 12.72 -9.36
CA TRP A 10 4.14 12.39 -9.17
C TRP A 10 4.52 11.21 -10.07
N LYS A 11 5.53 11.39 -10.92
CA LYS A 11 6.08 10.35 -11.80
C LYS A 11 7.39 9.83 -11.23
N ILE A 12 7.40 8.60 -10.79
CA ILE A 12 8.50 7.97 -10.06
C ILE A 12 9.17 6.95 -10.98
N GLY A 13 10.38 7.22 -11.43
CA GLY A 13 11.16 6.29 -12.25
C GLY A 13 11.37 4.95 -11.54
N CYS A 14 11.34 3.83 -12.29
CA CYS A 14 11.40 2.50 -11.69
C CYS A 14 12.69 2.21 -10.89
N MET A 15 13.77 2.97 -11.16
CA MET A 15 15.05 2.85 -10.47
C MET A 15 15.21 3.77 -9.25
N VAL A 16 14.19 4.53 -8.88
CA VAL A 16 14.17 5.30 -7.63
C VAL A 16 14.29 4.36 -6.44
N SER A 17 15.21 4.68 -5.53
CA SER A 17 15.47 3.84 -4.36
C SER A 17 14.32 3.91 -3.35
N LEU A 18 14.16 2.86 -2.54
CA LEU A 18 13.19 2.89 -1.43
C LEU A 18 13.57 3.95 -0.39
N ARG A 19 14.87 4.29 -0.31
CA ARG A 19 15.33 5.35 0.58
C ARG A 19 14.91 6.73 0.11
N ASP A 20 14.95 6.99 -1.20
CA ASP A 20 14.47 8.26 -1.76
C ASP A 20 12.96 8.41 -1.53
N LEU A 21 12.17 7.33 -1.70
CA LEU A 21 10.75 7.33 -1.35
C LEU A 21 10.50 7.64 0.14
N GLU A 22 11.31 7.04 1.03
CA GLU A 22 11.20 7.25 2.47
C GLU A 22 11.42 8.72 2.86
N LEU A 23 12.30 9.42 2.15
CA LEU A 23 12.71 10.78 2.47
C LEU A 23 11.96 11.86 1.69
N HIS A 24 11.29 11.52 0.58
CA HIS A 24 10.68 12.48 -0.31
C HIS A 24 9.47 13.17 0.34
N GLU A 25 9.61 14.46 0.69
CA GLU A 25 8.60 15.20 1.46
C GLU A 25 7.24 15.26 0.73
N GLY A 26 7.22 15.70 -0.54
CA GLY A 26 5.96 15.87 -1.28
C GLY A 26 5.16 14.58 -1.46
N LEU A 27 5.83 13.43 -1.74
CA LEU A 27 5.16 12.14 -1.81
C LEU A 27 4.59 11.70 -0.44
N ASN A 28 5.33 11.96 0.63
CA ASN A 28 4.92 11.59 1.97
C ASN A 28 3.81 12.50 2.50
N GLU A 29 3.80 13.76 2.11
CA GLU A 29 2.70 14.67 2.41
C GLU A 29 1.41 14.25 1.68
N LEU A 30 1.49 14.02 0.35
CA LEU A 30 0.37 13.53 -0.45
C LEU A 30 -0.25 12.24 0.11
N SER A 31 0.59 11.28 0.51
CA SER A 31 0.17 9.96 0.98
C SER A 31 -0.09 9.88 2.48
N CYS A 32 -0.16 10.99 3.21
CA CYS A 32 -0.27 10.99 4.67
C CYS A 32 0.79 10.11 5.37
N ASN A 33 2.03 10.12 4.86
CA ASN A 33 3.16 9.27 5.25
C ASN A 33 3.00 7.76 4.99
N MET A 34 1.99 7.30 4.27
CA MET A 34 1.82 5.87 3.94
C MET A 34 3.04 5.29 3.23
N ILE A 35 3.61 6.05 2.26
CA ILE A 35 4.80 5.60 1.51
C ILE A 35 5.98 5.41 2.46
N ARG A 36 6.29 6.39 3.30
CA ARG A 36 7.34 6.29 4.34
C ARG A 36 7.12 5.08 5.23
N GLU A 37 5.92 4.91 5.77
CA GLU A 37 5.59 3.80 6.68
C GLU A 37 5.72 2.44 6.00
N SER A 38 5.39 2.34 4.71
CA SER A 38 5.51 1.08 3.96
C SER A 38 6.95 0.63 3.76
N VAL A 39 7.90 1.59 3.62
CA VAL A 39 9.29 1.26 3.32
C VAL A 39 10.21 1.23 4.54
N ARG A 40 9.92 2.02 5.61
CA ARG A 40 10.83 2.22 6.75
C ARG A 40 11.27 0.93 7.47
N SER A 41 10.45 -0.11 7.43
CA SER A 41 10.73 -1.41 8.05
C SER A 41 11.29 -2.46 7.08
N ILE A 42 11.54 -2.11 5.83
CA ILE A 42 12.17 -3.00 4.87
C ILE A 42 13.67 -3.07 5.16
N VAL A 43 14.07 -4.16 5.82
CA VAL A 43 15.45 -4.47 6.20
C VAL A 43 16.13 -3.27 6.90
N GLY A 44 17.18 -2.72 6.34
CA GLY A 44 17.95 -1.59 6.85
C GLY A 44 18.15 -0.51 5.79
N VAL A 45 18.70 0.64 6.20
CA VAL A 45 18.97 1.78 5.31
C VAL A 45 19.85 1.38 4.12
N GLN A 46 20.89 0.55 4.36
CA GLN A 46 21.80 0.09 3.30
C GLN A 46 21.04 -0.68 2.21
N PHE A 47 20.09 -1.52 2.60
CA PHE A 47 19.27 -2.25 1.66
C PHE A 47 18.34 -1.30 0.88
N ARG A 48 17.69 -0.36 1.57
CA ARG A 48 16.77 0.61 0.95
C ARG A 48 17.46 1.59 0.01
N ASN A 49 18.76 1.85 0.18
CA ASN A 49 19.55 2.64 -0.78
C ASN A 49 19.74 1.92 -2.13
N LEU A 50 19.63 0.59 -2.16
CA LEU A 50 19.84 -0.22 -3.36
C LEU A 50 18.54 -0.78 -3.93
N ALA A 51 17.59 -1.16 -3.06
CA ALA A 51 16.29 -1.65 -3.49
C ALA A 51 15.46 -0.52 -4.11
N THR A 52 14.77 -0.82 -5.20
CA THR A 52 14.03 0.16 -5.99
C THR A 52 12.52 -0.06 -5.93
N ILE A 53 11.76 1.00 -6.23
CA ILE A 53 10.30 0.91 -6.38
C ILE A 53 9.92 -0.08 -7.48
N GLY A 54 10.63 -0.05 -8.62
CA GLY A 54 10.41 -0.96 -9.73
C GLY A 54 10.57 -2.41 -9.32
N GLY A 55 11.66 -2.76 -8.62
CA GLY A 55 11.88 -4.11 -8.10
C GLY A 55 10.79 -4.56 -7.13
N SER A 56 10.27 -3.65 -6.33
CA SER A 56 9.21 -3.93 -5.34
C SER A 56 7.82 -4.13 -5.96
N ILE A 57 7.54 -3.47 -7.09
CA ILE A 57 6.23 -3.51 -7.78
C ILE A 57 6.22 -4.54 -8.90
N PHE A 58 7.24 -4.55 -9.77
CA PHE A 58 7.27 -5.41 -10.96
C PHE A 58 7.18 -6.90 -10.62
N GLY A 59 7.81 -7.30 -9.51
CA GLY A 59 7.76 -8.69 -9.03
C GLY A 59 6.36 -9.18 -8.66
N ARG A 60 5.40 -8.30 -8.43
CA ARG A 60 4.03 -8.60 -8.00
C ARG A 60 3.99 -9.56 -6.80
N PHE A 61 5.00 -9.46 -5.93
CA PHE A 61 5.09 -10.32 -4.75
C PHE A 61 4.02 -9.97 -3.73
N GLY A 62 3.30 -10.98 -3.26
CA GLY A 62 2.22 -10.78 -2.28
C GLY A 62 2.68 -10.22 -0.93
N PHE A 63 3.98 -10.32 -0.60
CA PHE A 63 4.58 -9.77 0.62
C PHE A 63 5.12 -8.35 0.45
N SER A 64 5.01 -7.74 -0.73
CA SER A 64 5.53 -6.40 -0.99
C SER A 64 4.74 -5.34 -0.24
N ASP A 65 5.39 -4.72 0.74
CA ASP A 65 4.86 -3.56 1.47
C ASP A 65 4.57 -2.40 0.52
N VAL A 66 5.50 -2.15 -0.41
CA VAL A 66 5.40 -1.08 -1.42
C VAL A 66 4.18 -1.30 -2.31
N LEU A 67 4.04 -2.49 -2.92
CA LEU A 67 2.89 -2.80 -3.77
C LEU A 67 1.57 -2.64 -3.00
N THR A 68 1.51 -3.12 -1.75
CA THR A 68 0.32 -3.01 -0.91
C THR A 68 -0.03 -1.54 -0.64
N CYS A 69 0.96 -0.71 -0.35
CA CYS A 69 0.77 0.72 -0.12
C CYS A 69 0.24 1.42 -1.38
N PHE A 70 0.91 1.24 -2.50
CA PHE A 70 0.57 1.92 -3.75
C PHE A 70 -0.76 1.45 -4.36
N LEU A 71 -1.22 0.23 -4.06
CA LEU A 71 -2.56 -0.25 -4.45
C LEU A 71 -3.69 0.53 -3.78
N ALA A 72 -3.48 1.06 -2.59
CA ALA A 72 -4.48 1.89 -1.92
C ALA A 72 -4.50 3.33 -2.45
N LEU A 73 -3.40 3.82 -3.00
CA LEU A 73 -3.30 5.14 -3.63
C LEU A 73 -3.89 5.12 -5.04
N ASP A 74 -4.23 6.31 -5.57
CA ASP A 74 -4.60 6.46 -6.99
C ASP A 74 -3.32 6.38 -7.85
N THR A 75 -3.01 5.16 -8.29
CA THR A 75 -1.71 4.84 -8.89
C THR A 75 -1.86 4.12 -10.22
N GLU A 76 -1.11 4.59 -11.21
CA GLU A 76 -0.89 3.95 -12.51
C GLU A 76 0.56 3.52 -12.67
N VAL A 77 0.82 2.64 -13.61
CA VAL A 77 2.15 2.23 -14.05
C VAL A 77 2.30 2.46 -15.54
N GLU A 78 3.48 2.92 -15.95
CA GLU A 78 3.86 3.02 -17.35
C GLU A 78 4.76 1.84 -17.70
N LEU A 79 4.32 1.04 -18.66
CA LEU A 79 5.06 -0.07 -19.24
C LEU A 79 5.63 0.35 -20.61
N TYR A 80 6.80 -0.15 -20.94
CA TYR A 80 7.48 0.21 -22.20
C TYR A 80 6.66 -0.16 -23.44
N LYS A 81 6.05 -1.36 -23.46
CA LYS A 81 5.20 -1.84 -24.55
C LYS A 81 3.71 -1.69 -24.23
N GLY A 82 3.33 -1.93 -22.97
CA GLY A 82 1.94 -1.96 -22.55
C GLY A 82 1.31 -0.59 -22.30
N GLY A 83 2.11 0.51 -22.35
CA GLY A 83 1.59 1.85 -22.09
C GLY A 83 1.23 2.07 -20.61
N ILE A 84 0.27 2.97 -20.37
CA ILE A 84 -0.15 3.33 -19.02
C ILE A 84 -1.42 2.53 -18.67
N ILE A 85 -1.36 1.82 -17.55
CA ILE A 85 -2.46 1.05 -16.99
C ILE A 85 -2.55 1.28 -15.48
N SER A 86 -3.70 0.96 -14.86
CA SER A 86 -3.83 1.05 -13.42
C SER A 86 -2.88 0.05 -12.72
N LEU A 87 -2.37 0.44 -11.54
CA LEU A 87 -1.54 -0.48 -10.75
C LEU A 87 -2.31 -1.75 -10.35
N GLU A 88 -3.61 -1.63 -10.13
CA GLU A 88 -4.45 -2.78 -9.77
C GLU A 88 -4.59 -3.78 -10.92
N GLU A 89 -4.74 -3.29 -12.15
CA GLU A 89 -4.73 -4.14 -13.35
C GLU A 89 -3.36 -4.81 -13.50
N PHE A 90 -2.28 -4.05 -13.41
CA PHE A 90 -0.92 -4.56 -13.46
C PHE A 90 -0.65 -5.65 -12.42
N ALA A 91 -1.12 -5.48 -11.18
CA ALA A 91 -0.93 -6.46 -10.11
C ALA A 91 -1.63 -7.80 -10.38
N LYS A 92 -2.72 -7.78 -11.15
CA LYS A 92 -3.47 -8.99 -11.55
C LYS A 92 -2.86 -9.72 -12.76
N MET A 93 -2.14 -9.00 -13.63
CA MET A 93 -1.52 -9.57 -14.83
C MET A 93 -0.55 -10.70 -14.49
N GLU A 94 -0.39 -11.62 -15.42
CA GLU A 94 0.73 -12.57 -15.41
C GLU A 94 2.04 -11.83 -15.71
N ARG A 95 3.15 -12.44 -15.30
CA ARG A 95 4.48 -11.89 -15.64
C ARG A 95 4.74 -12.05 -17.12
N ASP A 96 5.22 -10.98 -17.73
CA ASP A 96 5.61 -10.92 -19.12
C ASP A 96 7.06 -10.36 -19.25
N ASN A 97 7.49 -10.14 -20.48
CA ASN A 97 8.80 -9.58 -20.82
C ASN A 97 8.73 -8.07 -21.12
N ASP A 98 7.79 -7.35 -20.52
CA ASP A 98 7.74 -5.89 -20.59
C ASP A 98 8.65 -5.25 -19.54
N ILE A 99 8.85 -3.96 -19.64
CA ILE A 99 9.68 -3.16 -18.73
C ILE A 99 8.78 -2.15 -18.04
N LEU A 100 8.80 -2.13 -16.71
CA LEU A 100 8.21 -1.06 -15.93
C LEU A 100 9.11 0.18 -16.04
N VAL A 101 8.58 1.25 -16.64
CA VAL A 101 9.31 2.51 -16.85
C VAL A 101 9.19 3.41 -15.62
N ARG A 102 7.96 3.63 -15.16
CA ARG A 102 7.68 4.47 -13.99
C ARG A 102 6.36 4.12 -13.31
N VAL A 103 6.24 4.59 -12.09
CA VAL A 103 5.00 4.56 -11.31
C VAL A 103 4.46 5.99 -11.24
N ILE A 104 3.17 6.17 -11.46
CA ILE A 104 2.50 7.47 -11.53
C ILE A 104 1.48 7.52 -10.41
N VAL A 105 1.69 8.40 -9.43
CA VAL A 105 0.77 8.63 -8.31
C VAL A 105 0.03 9.93 -8.57
N LYS A 106 -1.29 9.85 -8.74
CA LYS A 106 -2.14 11.02 -8.94
C LYS A 106 -2.16 11.90 -7.68
N LYS A 107 -2.20 13.22 -7.87
CA LYS A 107 -2.31 14.19 -6.77
C LYS A 107 -3.75 14.34 -6.27
N THR A 108 -4.43 13.22 -6.07
CA THR A 108 -5.78 13.19 -5.52
C THR A 108 -5.69 13.35 -4.00
N PRO A 109 -6.20 14.45 -3.42
CA PRO A 109 -6.14 14.66 -1.98
C PRO A 109 -6.91 13.57 -1.24
N GLY A 110 -6.25 12.95 -0.27
CA GLY A 110 -6.83 11.85 0.48
C GLY A 110 -6.43 11.88 1.96
N LYS A 111 -6.95 10.91 2.69
CA LYS A 111 -6.54 10.60 4.06
C LYS A 111 -6.19 9.13 4.12
N GLY A 112 -4.91 8.85 4.28
CA GLY A 112 -4.42 7.49 4.19
C GLY A 112 -3.71 7.00 5.45
N SER A 113 -3.64 5.68 5.59
CA SER A 113 -2.89 5.01 6.65
C SER A 113 -2.32 3.68 6.18
N TYR A 114 -1.06 3.44 6.50
CA TYR A 114 -0.40 2.16 6.30
C TYR A 114 -0.16 1.48 7.65
N GLN A 115 -0.51 0.21 7.75
CA GLN A 115 -0.36 -0.62 8.95
C GLN A 115 0.27 -1.95 8.58
N SER A 116 1.24 -2.42 9.35
CA SER A 116 1.78 -3.77 9.16
C SER A 116 2.09 -4.44 10.50
N HIS A 117 1.99 -5.75 10.51
CA HIS A 117 2.45 -6.57 11.63
C HIS A 117 3.57 -7.49 11.17
N ARG A 118 4.66 -7.54 11.96
CA ARG A 118 5.86 -8.34 11.72
C ARG A 118 6.22 -9.10 12.98
N ASN A 119 6.77 -10.31 12.83
CA ASN A 119 7.27 -11.08 13.98
C ASN A 119 8.55 -10.45 14.54
N THR A 120 9.40 -9.90 13.68
CA THR A 120 10.56 -9.08 14.05
C THR A 120 10.61 -7.82 13.19
N LYS A 121 11.27 -6.77 13.67
CA LYS A 121 11.20 -5.42 13.07
C LYS A 121 11.53 -5.37 11.57
N THR A 122 12.46 -6.19 11.11
CA THR A 122 12.98 -6.18 9.73
C THR A 122 12.60 -7.42 8.91
N ASP A 123 11.75 -8.31 9.45
CA ASP A 123 11.23 -9.45 8.71
C ASP A 123 10.15 -9.01 7.71
N PHE A 124 9.79 -9.91 6.79
CA PHE A 124 8.61 -9.72 5.97
C PHE A 124 7.35 -9.59 6.84
N PRO A 125 6.35 -8.81 6.41
CA PRO A 125 5.12 -8.69 7.17
C PRO A 125 4.39 -10.04 7.27
N VAL A 126 3.79 -10.27 8.42
CA VAL A 126 2.77 -11.34 8.60
C VAL A 126 1.51 -10.94 7.85
N LEU A 127 1.17 -9.64 7.95
CA LEU A 127 0.09 -8.99 7.21
C LEU A 127 0.40 -7.50 7.07
N ALA A 128 0.01 -6.92 5.94
CA ALA A 128 0.08 -5.49 5.67
C ALA A 128 -1.28 -4.99 5.18
N VAL A 129 -1.67 -3.81 5.63
CA VAL A 129 -2.89 -3.12 5.25
C VAL A 129 -2.56 -1.68 4.91
N ALA A 130 -3.03 -1.23 3.76
CA ALA A 130 -3.03 0.17 3.38
C ALA A 130 -4.48 0.60 3.12
N ALA A 131 -4.88 1.73 3.66
CA ALA A 131 -6.20 2.29 3.38
C ALA A 131 -6.04 3.76 3.03
N ASP A 132 -6.75 4.20 1.99
CA ASP A 132 -6.80 5.60 1.59
C ASP A 132 -8.22 5.99 1.19
N ARG A 133 -8.69 7.09 1.77
CA ARG A 133 -9.99 7.68 1.45
C ARG A 133 -9.75 8.94 0.65
N TYR A 134 -10.06 8.92 -0.64
CA TYR A 134 -9.95 10.06 -1.55
C TYR A 134 -11.20 10.17 -2.45
N GLY A 135 -11.59 11.39 -2.75
CA GLY A 135 -12.84 11.62 -3.50
C GLY A 135 -14.03 10.90 -2.85
N ASP A 136 -14.76 10.15 -3.66
CA ASP A 136 -15.94 9.37 -3.24
C ASP A 136 -15.60 7.90 -2.93
N GLU A 137 -14.31 7.56 -2.80
CA GLU A 137 -13.85 6.19 -2.64
C GLU A 137 -13.00 6.02 -1.38
N LEU A 138 -13.16 4.86 -0.74
CA LEU A 138 -12.22 4.28 0.22
C LEU A 138 -11.62 3.02 -0.41
N LYS A 139 -10.32 3.01 -0.61
CA LYS A 139 -9.57 1.80 -0.98
C LYS A 139 -8.93 1.17 0.24
N VAL A 140 -9.06 -0.15 0.36
CA VAL A 140 -8.38 -0.93 1.40
C VAL A 140 -7.60 -2.05 0.74
N ALA A 141 -6.28 -1.91 0.69
CA ALA A 141 -5.38 -2.92 0.15
C ALA A 141 -4.84 -3.82 1.27
N VAL A 142 -4.86 -5.13 1.05
CA VAL A 142 -4.36 -6.14 2.00
C VAL A 142 -3.32 -7.01 1.32
N GLY A 143 -2.09 -6.97 1.83
CA GLY A 143 -0.94 -7.74 1.37
C GLY A 143 -0.38 -8.67 2.43
N ALA A 144 0.65 -9.42 2.06
CA ALA A 144 1.33 -10.42 2.91
C ALA A 144 0.40 -11.54 3.42
N ARG A 145 -0.65 -11.85 2.68
CA ARG A 145 -1.66 -12.86 3.01
C ARG A 145 -1.41 -14.25 2.43
N PRO A 146 -0.16 -14.69 2.21
CA PRO A 146 0.47 -15.70 1.32
C PRO A 146 -0.19 -15.92 -0.04
N MET A 147 -0.69 -14.85 -0.63
CA MET A 147 -1.24 -14.77 -1.99
C MET A 147 -0.99 -13.35 -2.51
N LYS A 148 -1.34 -13.05 -3.75
CA LYS A 148 -1.28 -11.68 -4.31
C LYS A 148 -2.06 -10.71 -3.41
N ALA A 149 -1.55 -9.48 -3.25
CA ALA A 149 -2.29 -8.42 -2.58
C ALA A 149 -3.63 -8.18 -3.28
N VAL A 150 -4.64 -7.83 -2.52
CA VAL A 150 -5.99 -7.47 -3.02
C VAL A 150 -6.33 -6.06 -2.58
N CYS A 151 -7.14 -5.38 -3.38
CA CYS A 151 -7.73 -4.09 -3.06
C CYS A 151 -9.24 -4.24 -2.98
N ILE A 152 -9.84 -3.71 -1.91
CA ILE A 152 -11.29 -3.62 -1.70
C ILE A 152 -11.66 -2.17 -1.97
N HIS A 153 -12.70 -1.98 -2.77
CA HIS A 153 -13.27 -0.68 -3.11
C HIS A 153 -14.58 -0.48 -2.36
N VAL A 154 -14.70 0.61 -1.65
CA VAL A 154 -15.88 0.95 -0.86
C VAL A 154 -16.27 2.40 -1.14
N PRO A 155 -17.55 2.72 -1.34
CA PRO A 155 -18.01 4.10 -1.36
C PRO A 155 -17.62 4.82 -0.08
N ALA A 156 -16.99 6.01 -0.18
CA ALA A 156 -16.49 6.75 0.98
C ALA A 156 -17.61 7.09 1.98
N GLU A 157 -18.84 7.30 1.50
CA GLU A 157 -20.03 7.53 2.32
C GLU A 157 -20.30 6.43 3.35
N GLN A 158 -19.90 5.18 3.06
CA GLN A 158 -20.05 4.07 4.02
C GLN A 158 -19.13 4.23 5.23
N LEU A 159 -17.92 4.77 5.03
CA LEU A 159 -17.03 5.12 6.13
C LEU A 159 -17.56 6.35 6.88
N ASP A 160 -18.01 7.37 6.15
CA ASP A 160 -18.48 8.63 6.73
C ASP A 160 -19.75 8.42 7.58
N ALA A 161 -20.62 7.46 7.20
CA ALA A 161 -21.82 7.08 7.95
C ALA A 161 -21.57 6.00 9.03
N CYS A 162 -20.33 5.49 9.12
CA CYS A 162 -20.01 4.37 10.00
C CYS A 162 -19.98 4.79 11.48
N THR A 163 -20.82 4.16 12.29
CA THR A 163 -20.87 4.37 13.75
C THR A 163 -20.08 3.30 14.53
N ASP A 164 -19.76 2.16 13.91
CA ASP A 164 -19.00 1.05 14.50
C ASP A 164 -17.89 0.59 13.56
N LEU A 165 -16.72 1.25 13.68
CA LEU A 165 -15.52 0.91 12.90
C LEU A 165 -15.03 -0.52 13.12
N LYS A 166 -15.30 -1.13 14.29
CA LYS A 166 -14.91 -2.50 14.57
C LYS A 166 -15.72 -3.49 13.72
N LYS A 167 -17.04 -3.28 13.66
CA LYS A 167 -17.94 -4.09 12.82
C LYS A 167 -17.57 -3.90 11.34
N PHE A 168 -17.40 -2.67 10.90
CA PHE A 168 -17.06 -2.34 9.52
C PHE A 168 -15.72 -2.97 9.10
N ALA A 169 -14.67 -2.87 9.92
CA ALA A 169 -13.38 -3.50 9.66
C ALA A 169 -13.49 -5.04 9.56
N LYS A 170 -14.34 -5.67 10.39
CA LYS A 170 -14.60 -7.10 10.33
C LYS A 170 -15.27 -7.51 9.01
N GLU A 171 -16.24 -6.72 8.56
CA GLU A 171 -16.93 -6.95 7.27
C GLU A 171 -15.98 -6.84 6.08
N LEU A 172 -15.06 -5.86 6.10
CA LEU A 172 -14.01 -5.72 5.09
C LEU A 172 -13.01 -6.89 5.14
N ALA A 173 -12.55 -7.25 6.34
CA ALA A 173 -11.61 -8.36 6.51
C ALA A 173 -12.20 -9.71 6.03
N ALA A 174 -13.49 -9.93 6.18
CA ALA A 174 -14.18 -11.12 5.73
C ALA A 174 -14.20 -11.30 4.20
N GLN A 175 -14.00 -10.22 3.43
CA GLN A 175 -13.91 -10.26 1.98
C GLN A 175 -12.54 -10.71 1.48
N VAL A 176 -11.54 -10.82 2.36
CA VAL A 176 -10.16 -11.13 2.00
C VAL A 176 -9.83 -12.58 2.34
N PRO A 177 -9.68 -13.47 1.35
CA PRO A 177 -9.20 -14.82 1.59
C PRO A 177 -7.78 -14.81 2.15
N MET A 178 -7.53 -15.53 3.24
CA MET A 178 -6.22 -15.60 3.91
C MET A 178 -5.57 -16.95 3.71
N GLY A 179 -4.24 -16.95 3.49
CA GLY A 179 -3.43 -18.15 3.44
C GLY A 179 -2.63 -18.38 4.72
N SER A 180 -2.06 -19.57 4.84
CA SER A 180 -1.14 -19.97 5.92
C SER A 180 0.28 -20.14 5.40
N ASN A 181 1.27 -19.77 6.22
CA ASN A 181 2.68 -20.09 6.01
C ASN A 181 3.41 -20.13 7.37
N MET A 182 4.74 -20.26 7.35
CA MET A 182 5.58 -20.28 8.55
C MET A 182 5.44 -19.05 9.47
N ARG A 183 4.96 -17.90 8.96
CA ARG A 183 4.79 -16.65 9.72
C ARG A 183 3.46 -16.56 10.46
N GLY A 184 2.46 -17.30 10.03
CA GLY A 184 1.15 -17.27 10.67
C GLY A 184 0.11 -18.10 9.92
N SER A 185 -0.91 -18.54 10.65
CA SER A 185 -2.06 -19.26 10.09
C SER A 185 -3.05 -18.30 9.41
N ALA A 186 -3.91 -18.83 8.53
CA ALA A 186 -5.00 -18.08 7.92
C ALA A 186 -5.95 -17.48 8.96
N ALA A 187 -6.30 -18.26 10.00
CA ALA A 187 -7.16 -17.78 11.10
C ALA A 187 -6.54 -16.60 11.85
N TYR A 188 -5.23 -16.67 12.15
CA TYR A 188 -4.51 -15.56 12.77
C TYR A 188 -4.51 -14.31 11.88
N ARG A 189 -4.25 -14.48 10.57
CA ARG A 189 -4.27 -13.34 9.63
C ARG A 189 -5.66 -12.72 9.46
N THR A 190 -6.71 -13.49 9.49
CA THR A 190 -8.08 -12.96 9.47
C THR A 190 -8.33 -12.07 10.68
N HIS A 191 -7.99 -12.53 11.88
CA HIS A 191 -8.11 -11.73 13.10
C HIS A 191 -7.21 -10.49 13.07
N LEU A 192 -5.98 -10.64 12.55
CA LEU A 192 -5.04 -9.53 12.40
C LEU A 192 -5.53 -8.49 11.38
N ALA A 193 -6.18 -8.92 10.28
CA ALA A 193 -6.78 -8.02 9.30
C ALA A 193 -7.86 -7.14 9.92
N GLU A 194 -8.75 -7.71 10.73
CA GLU A 194 -9.77 -6.94 11.48
C GLU A 194 -9.11 -5.83 12.30
N ALA A 195 -8.03 -6.16 13.02
CA ALA A 195 -7.33 -5.19 13.88
C ALA A 195 -6.61 -4.10 13.07
N LEU A 196 -5.89 -4.48 12.00
CA LEU A 196 -5.11 -3.54 11.20
C LEU A 196 -6.00 -2.63 10.35
N ILE A 197 -7.06 -3.17 9.74
CA ILE A 197 -8.05 -2.38 9.01
C ILE A 197 -8.71 -1.38 9.96
N ARG A 198 -9.18 -1.83 11.13
CA ARG A 198 -9.76 -0.92 12.13
C ARG A 198 -8.81 0.22 12.49
N ARG A 199 -7.55 -0.07 12.79
CA ARG A 199 -6.53 0.96 13.11
C ARG A 199 -6.30 1.92 11.96
N ALA A 200 -6.28 1.43 10.72
CA ALA A 200 -6.15 2.28 9.54
C ALA A 200 -7.35 3.24 9.41
N LEU A 201 -8.57 2.72 9.56
CA LEU A 201 -9.79 3.52 9.49
C LEU A 201 -9.88 4.54 10.65
N GLU A 202 -9.51 4.15 11.87
CA GLU A 202 -9.44 5.07 13.03
C GLU A 202 -8.50 6.26 12.75
N ARG A 203 -7.35 6.03 12.10
CA ARG A 203 -6.43 7.11 11.72
C ARG A 203 -7.00 8.01 10.64
N ILE A 204 -7.69 7.44 9.66
CA ILE A 204 -8.34 8.20 8.57
C ILE A 204 -9.44 9.10 9.14
N THR A 205 -10.27 8.59 10.04
CA THR A 205 -11.41 9.33 10.62
C THR A 205 -10.98 10.36 11.67
N ASN A 206 -9.98 10.05 12.49
CA ASN A 206 -9.51 10.93 13.58
C ASN A 206 -8.50 12.01 13.13
N GLY A 207 -8.28 12.17 11.82
CA GLY A 207 -7.45 13.24 11.29
C GLY A 207 -5.94 13.06 11.46
N GLY A 208 -5.47 11.80 11.60
CA GLY A 208 -4.04 11.49 11.51
C GLY A 208 -3.21 12.11 12.62
N GLU A 209 -3.62 12.04 13.89
CA GLU A 209 -2.75 12.37 15.00
C GLU A 209 -1.47 11.54 14.91
N LYS A 210 -0.36 12.25 14.79
CA LYS A 210 0.98 11.67 14.77
C LYS A 210 1.15 10.87 16.06
N ASN A 211 1.24 9.55 15.98
CA ASN A 211 1.90 8.82 17.04
C ASN A 211 3.37 9.24 17.01
N ALA A 212 3.74 10.07 17.98
CA ALA A 212 5.11 10.19 18.42
C ALA A 212 5.52 8.83 18.99
N ASP A 213 6.43 8.12 18.28
CA ASP A 213 7.42 7.17 18.83
C ASP A 213 8.52 6.98 17.80
#